data_a06da7393b503a8a5698582abb2756bb
#
_entry.id   a06da7393b503a8a5698582abb2756bb
#
_cell.length_a   1.000
_cell.length_b   1.000
_cell.length_c   1.000
_cell.angle_alpha   90.00
_cell.angle_beta   90.00
_cell.angle_gamma   90.00
#
_symmetry.space_group_name_H-M   'P 1'
#
loop_
_entity.id
_entity.type
_entity.pdbx_description
1 polymer ?
#
loop_
_entity_poly.entity_id
_entity_poly.type
_entity_poly.pdbx_seq_one_letter_code
_entity_poly.pdbx_strand_id
1 'polypeptide(L)'
;MHANRGGPATGGAGEPSELARRLLAGLNDRWDHTREVAARARSVAKAVPDKDRRLLVDAAWLHDIGYSPEVSRTGFHSLDGAQYLMSIGASADLVGAVAHHSSARFEAEERGLAGELETFPAPSEAVMDALAYADMTTGPTGRGVSVEDRLAEILERYGPDDPVHRAIGKARVDLVTAVRRTEIRLAAKDADHPM
;
A
#
# COMPACT_ATOMS: atom_id res chain seq x y z
N MET A 1 1.35 30.68 32.98
CA MET A 1 2.39 29.86 32.36
C MET A 1 1.73 28.58 31.87
N HIS A 2 1.33 28.53 30.61
CA HIS A 2 0.75 27.33 30.00
C HIS A 2 1.83 26.66 29.15
N ALA A 3 2.28 25.50 29.59
CA ALA A 3 3.23 24.67 28.85
C ALA A 3 2.51 24.04 27.66
N ASN A 4 2.89 24.47 26.47
CA ASN A 4 2.54 23.86 25.20
C ASN A 4 3.22 22.48 25.14
N ARG A 5 2.44 21.37 25.23
CA ARG A 5 2.96 20.03 25.00
C ARG A 5 2.91 19.79 23.48
N GLY A 6 4.03 20.01 22.85
CA GLY A 6 4.26 19.59 21.47
C GLY A 6 4.02 18.08 21.34
N GLY A 7 3.22 17.70 20.33
CA GLY A 7 3.05 16.30 19.93
C GLY A 7 4.39 15.68 19.50
N PRO A 8 4.51 14.34 19.46
CA PRO A 8 5.76 13.70 19.13
C PRO A 8 6.20 14.08 17.72
N ALA A 9 7.42 14.61 17.62
CA ALA A 9 8.09 14.86 16.36
C ALA A 9 8.21 13.54 15.60
N THR A 10 7.74 13.50 14.35
CA THR A 10 7.99 12.40 13.41
C THR A 10 9.49 12.35 13.16
N GLY A 11 10.16 11.36 13.76
CA GLY A 11 11.59 11.18 13.59
C GLY A 11 11.95 10.87 12.13
N GLY A 12 12.85 11.66 11.56
CA GLY A 12 13.80 11.30 10.52
C GLY A 12 13.30 11.04 9.08
N ALA A 13 12.10 10.61 8.84
CA ALA A 13 11.54 10.43 7.50
C ALA A 13 10.80 11.72 7.10
N GLY A 14 11.24 12.40 6.05
CA GLY A 14 10.54 13.55 5.45
C GLY A 14 9.09 13.22 5.09
N GLU A 15 8.30 14.22 4.61
CA GLU A 15 6.91 13.96 4.18
C GLU A 15 6.85 12.77 3.22
N PRO A 16 5.96 11.76 3.43
CA PRO A 16 5.89 10.55 2.62
C PRO A 16 5.76 10.80 1.12
N SER A 17 5.03 11.85 0.73
CA SER A 17 4.90 12.26 -0.67
C SER A 17 6.22 12.73 -1.28
N GLU A 18 7.05 13.44 -0.54
CA GLU A 18 8.36 13.89 -1.00
C GLU A 18 9.35 12.72 -1.12
N LEU A 19 9.31 11.79 -0.16
CA LEU A 19 10.12 10.57 -0.23
C LEU A 19 9.73 9.72 -1.45
N ALA A 20 8.42 9.49 -1.66
CA ALA A 20 7.91 8.80 -2.83
C ALA A 20 8.34 9.49 -4.13
N ARG A 21 8.20 10.82 -4.21
CA ARG A 21 8.62 11.60 -5.38
C ARG A 21 10.11 11.42 -5.65
N ARG A 22 10.96 11.53 -4.63
CA ARG A 22 12.41 11.37 -4.78
C ARG A 22 12.79 10.00 -5.33
N LEU A 23 12.10 8.94 -4.87
CA LEU A 23 12.43 7.56 -5.21
C LEU A 23 11.80 7.10 -6.54
N LEU A 24 10.61 7.60 -6.89
CA LEU A 24 9.80 7.07 -7.98
C LEU A 24 9.63 8.01 -9.18
N ALA A 25 9.93 9.31 -9.07
CA ALA A 25 9.68 10.27 -10.17
C ALA A 25 10.39 9.92 -11.48
N GLY A 26 11.49 9.18 -11.43
CA GLY A 26 12.20 8.67 -12.62
C GLY A 26 11.57 7.39 -13.22
N LEU A 27 10.54 6.83 -12.60
CA LEU A 27 9.89 5.58 -13.01
C LEU A 27 8.49 5.83 -13.62
N ASN A 28 8.33 6.90 -14.40
CA ASN A 28 7.14 7.29 -15.17
C ASN A 28 5.80 6.74 -14.64
N ASP A 29 5.31 5.61 -15.23
CA ASP A 29 4.03 5.00 -14.89
C ASP A 29 3.91 4.63 -13.40
N ARG A 30 5.01 4.25 -12.75
CA ARG A 30 5.02 3.91 -11.32
C ARG A 30 4.76 5.15 -10.45
N TRP A 31 5.33 6.29 -10.83
CA TRP A 31 5.08 7.55 -10.15
C TRP A 31 3.62 8.01 -10.31
N ASP A 32 3.10 7.95 -11.53
CA ASP A 32 1.71 8.33 -11.81
C ASP A 32 0.73 7.40 -11.06
N HIS A 33 0.97 6.09 -11.08
CA HIS A 33 0.21 5.13 -10.29
C HIS A 33 0.23 5.48 -8.79
N THR A 34 1.41 5.68 -8.21
CA THR A 34 1.55 5.97 -6.77
C THR A 34 0.82 7.24 -6.35
N ARG A 35 0.87 8.30 -7.17
CA ARG A 35 0.13 9.54 -6.91
C ARG A 35 -1.37 9.32 -6.84
N GLU A 36 -1.91 8.57 -7.78
CA GLU A 36 -3.33 8.29 -7.86
C GLU A 36 -3.79 7.29 -6.79
N VAL A 37 -2.96 6.30 -6.43
CA VAL A 37 -3.22 5.44 -5.27
C VAL A 37 -3.32 6.28 -3.99
N ALA A 38 -2.41 7.23 -3.76
CA ALA A 38 -2.47 8.12 -2.61
C ALA A 38 -3.69 9.06 -2.63
N ALA A 39 -4.10 9.55 -3.82
CA ALA A 39 -5.32 10.35 -3.96
C ALA A 39 -6.57 9.51 -3.65
N ARG A 40 -6.62 8.28 -4.15
CA ARG A 40 -7.70 7.33 -3.86
C ARG A 40 -7.74 6.95 -2.39
N ALA A 41 -6.61 6.67 -1.75
CA ALA A 41 -6.53 6.41 -0.32
C ALA A 41 -7.12 7.56 0.52
N ARG A 42 -6.85 8.82 0.15
CA ARG A 42 -7.48 10.00 0.78
C ARG A 42 -8.99 10.00 0.62
N SER A 43 -9.49 9.69 -0.58
CA SER A 43 -10.93 9.70 -0.87
C SER A 43 -11.71 8.65 -0.08
N VAL A 44 -11.05 7.53 0.25
CA VAL A 44 -11.67 6.42 0.99
C VAL A 44 -11.24 6.38 2.47
N ALA A 45 -10.52 7.39 2.97
CA ALA A 45 -9.98 7.41 4.32
C ALA A 45 -11.06 7.27 5.43
N LYS A 46 -12.32 7.61 5.11
CA LYS A 46 -13.45 7.37 6.03
C LYS A 46 -13.78 5.87 6.26
N ALA A 47 -13.27 4.97 5.42
CA ALA A 47 -13.43 3.52 5.61
C ALA A 47 -12.58 2.94 6.75
N VAL A 48 -11.61 3.70 7.26
CA VAL A 48 -10.77 3.31 8.40
C VAL A 48 -11.06 4.19 9.62
N PRO A 49 -10.70 3.75 10.85
CA PRO A 49 -10.77 4.59 12.05
C PRO A 49 -9.99 5.91 11.88
N ASP A 50 -10.47 6.99 12.49
CA ASP A 50 -9.88 8.34 12.35
C ASP A 50 -8.39 8.36 12.66
N LYS A 51 -7.97 7.63 13.69
CA LYS A 51 -6.57 7.53 14.10
C LYS A 51 -5.66 6.89 13.03
N ASP A 52 -6.24 6.08 12.13
CA ASP A 52 -5.51 5.31 11.12
C ASP A 52 -5.52 5.97 9.74
N ARG A 53 -6.29 7.06 9.55
CA ARG A 53 -6.41 7.74 8.26
C ARG A 53 -5.08 8.26 7.71
N ARG A 54 -4.24 8.79 8.60
CA ARG A 54 -2.90 9.25 8.23
C ARG A 54 -2.03 8.09 7.78
N LEU A 55 -2.04 6.99 8.54
CA LEU A 55 -1.30 5.77 8.20
C LEU A 55 -1.67 5.24 6.80
N LEU A 56 -2.97 5.18 6.48
CA LEU A 56 -3.45 4.75 5.17
C LEU A 56 -2.86 5.59 4.03
N VAL A 57 -2.91 6.91 4.17
CA VAL A 57 -2.41 7.84 3.13
C VAL A 57 -0.90 7.78 3.01
N ASP A 58 -0.18 7.71 4.12
CA ASP A 58 1.28 7.60 4.14
C ASP A 58 1.74 6.27 3.53
N ALA A 59 1.06 5.16 3.85
CA ALA A 59 1.32 3.86 3.24
C ALA A 59 1.04 3.86 1.73
N ALA A 60 -0.04 4.50 1.29
CA ALA A 60 -0.36 4.63 -0.13
C ALA A 60 0.72 5.40 -0.92
N TRP A 61 1.35 6.42 -0.32
CA TRP A 61 2.50 7.09 -0.93
C TRP A 61 3.73 6.20 -1.03
N LEU A 62 3.91 5.26 -0.11
CA LEU A 62 5.17 4.54 0.06
C LEU A 62 5.11 3.06 -0.32
N HIS A 63 3.92 2.53 -0.69
CA HIS A 63 3.75 1.10 -0.94
C HIS A 63 4.69 0.54 -2.02
N ASP A 64 4.99 1.33 -3.03
CA ASP A 64 5.75 0.93 -4.21
C ASP A 64 7.21 1.42 -4.23
N ILE A 65 7.72 2.06 -3.15
CA ILE A 65 9.09 2.61 -3.16
C ILE A 65 10.17 1.54 -3.36
N GLY A 66 9.87 0.27 -3.08
CA GLY A 66 10.79 -0.84 -3.32
C GLY A 66 11.13 -1.09 -4.80
N TYR A 67 10.36 -0.51 -5.74
CA TYR A 67 10.73 -0.53 -7.16
C TYR A 67 11.86 0.44 -7.50
N SER A 68 12.17 1.39 -6.62
CA SER A 68 13.29 2.31 -6.84
C SER A 68 14.62 1.55 -6.89
N PRO A 69 15.50 1.81 -7.88
CA PRO A 69 16.84 1.22 -7.91
C PRO A 69 17.68 1.53 -6.66
N GLU A 70 17.37 2.63 -5.96
CA GLU A 70 18.03 2.99 -4.69
C GLU A 70 17.61 2.06 -3.56
N VAL A 71 16.39 1.50 -3.61
CA VAL A 71 15.77 0.71 -2.54
C VAL A 71 15.84 -0.79 -2.82
N SER A 72 15.65 -1.18 -4.08
CA SER A 72 15.57 -2.60 -4.51
C SER A 72 16.81 -3.40 -4.12
N ARG A 73 16.63 -4.56 -3.50
CA ARG A 73 17.67 -5.50 -3.07
C ARG A 73 17.34 -6.93 -3.44
N THR A 74 16.13 -7.39 -3.08
CA THR A 74 15.67 -8.78 -3.29
C THR A 74 14.90 -8.93 -4.60
N GLY A 75 14.45 -7.83 -5.19
CA GLY A 75 13.51 -7.79 -6.31
C GLY A 75 12.06 -8.04 -5.89
N PHE A 76 11.79 -8.06 -4.58
CA PHE A 76 10.45 -8.09 -3.99
C PHE A 76 10.13 -6.73 -3.36
N HIS A 77 9.45 -5.88 -4.11
CA HIS A 77 9.28 -4.46 -3.77
C HIS A 77 8.65 -4.21 -2.41
N SER A 78 7.71 -5.05 -1.97
CA SER A 78 7.06 -4.90 -0.67
C SER A 78 8.06 -5.09 0.48
N LEU A 79 8.91 -6.11 0.39
CA LEU A 79 9.96 -6.37 1.37
C LEU A 79 11.06 -5.30 1.33
N ASP A 80 11.54 -4.98 0.12
CA ASP A 80 12.61 -3.99 -0.07
C ASP A 80 12.19 -2.61 0.45
N GLY A 81 10.94 -2.19 0.15
CA GLY A 81 10.35 -0.95 0.65
C GLY A 81 10.22 -0.93 2.17
N ALA A 82 9.75 -2.03 2.78
CA ALA A 82 9.61 -2.16 4.23
C ALA A 82 10.97 -2.08 4.93
N GLN A 83 11.98 -2.81 4.45
CA GLN A 83 13.35 -2.78 5.00
C GLN A 83 13.96 -1.38 4.90
N TYR A 84 13.76 -0.70 3.78
CA TYR A 84 14.21 0.67 3.61
C TYR A 84 13.54 1.62 4.63
N LEU A 85 12.21 1.57 4.76
CA LEU A 85 11.47 2.39 5.73
C LEU A 85 11.92 2.13 7.17
N MET A 86 12.12 0.86 7.53
CA MET A 86 12.67 0.50 8.83
C MET A 86 14.06 1.12 9.04
N SER A 87 14.93 1.10 8.04
CA SER A 87 16.30 1.63 8.13
C SER A 87 16.36 3.15 8.35
N ILE A 88 15.32 3.88 7.92
CA ILE A 88 15.21 5.33 8.11
C ILE A 88 14.33 5.71 9.33
N GLY A 89 13.92 4.73 10.16
CA GLY A 89 13.21 4.96 11.39
C GLY A 89 11.71 5.26 11.24
N ALA A 90 11.07 4.78 10.17
CA ALA A 90 9.61 4.85 10.04
C ALA A 90 8.90 4.03 11.13
N SER A 91 7.65 4.38 11.43
CA SER A 91 6.86 3.63 12.43
C SER A 91 6.61 2.19 12.02
N ALA A 92 6.50 1.28 13.00
CA ALA A 92 6.25 -0.13 12.76
C ALA A 92 4.96 -0.37 11.95
N ASP A 93 3.89 0.40 12.20
CA ASP A 93 2.64 0.31 11.46
C ASP A 93 2.81 0.69 9.98
N LEU A 94 3.60 1.72 9.67
CA LEU A 94 3.87 2.14 8.30
C LEU A 94 4.74 1.12 7.57
N VAL A 95 5.78 0.62 8.23
CA VAL A 95 6.63 -0.47 7.71
C VAL A 95 5.80 -1.70 7.41
N GLY A 96 4.95 -2.12 8.35
CA GLY A 96 4.07 -3.27 8.18
C GLY A 96 3.03 -3.08 7.08
N ALA A 97 2.45 -1.87 6.94
CA ALA A 97 1.52 -1.56 5.85
C ALA A 97 2.19 -1.73 4.47
N VAL A 98 3.42 -1.26 4.32
CA VAL A 98 4.19 -1.41 3.07
C VAL A 98 4.62 -2.87 2.86
N ALA A 99 5.06 -3.58 3.91
CA ALA A 99 5.44 -4.99 3.81
C ALA A 99 4.30 -5.88 3.30
N HIS A 100 3.08 -5.66 3.80
CA HIS A 100 1.96 -6.57 3.58
C HIS A 100 0.91 -6.06 2.56
N HIS A 101 1.14 -4.91 1.88
CA HIS A 101 0.16 -4.36 0.96
C HIS A 101 -0.19 -5.37 -0.16
N SER A 102 -1.43 -5.25 -0.65
CA SER A 102 -1.94 -6.01 -1.80
C SER A 102 -1.66 -7.52 -1.74
N SER A 103 -1.80 -8.10 -0.54
CA SER A 103 -1.61 -9.55 -0.28
C SER A 103 -0.19 -10.06 -0.60
N ALA A 104 0.83 -9.25 -0.35
CA ALA A 104 2.25 -9.51 -0.61
C ALA A 104 2.76 -10.87 -0.10
N ARG A 105 2.09 -11.47 0.90
CA ARG A 105 2.45 -12.80 1.44
C ARG A 105 2.53 -13.89 0.38
N PHE A 106 1.64 -13.85 -0.63
CA PHE A 106 1.65 -14.86 -1.70
C PHE A 106 2.88 -14.72 -2.61
N GLU A 107 3.33 -13.49 -2.87
CA GLU A 107 4.56 -13.26 -3.62
C GLU A 107 5.80 -13.63 -2.78
N ALA A 108 5.77 -13.35 -1.48
CA ALA A 108 6.81 -13.77 -0.56
C ALA A 108 6.99 -15.30 -0.53
N GLU A 109 5.88 -16.06 -0.52
CA GLU A 109 5.91 -17.53 -0.62
C GLU A 109 6.55 -18.00 -1.92
N GLU A 110 6.13 -17.42 -3.08
CA GLU A 110 6.68 -17.76 -4.40
C GLU A 110 8.18 -17.46 -4.54
N ARG A 111 8.67 -16.48 -3.78
CA ARG A 111 10.08 -16.07 -3.78
C ARG A 111 10.91 -16.71 -2.68
N GLY A 112 10.29 -17.48 -1.77
CA GLY A 112 10.98 -18.05 -0.60
C GLY A 112 11.37 -17.03 0.46
N LEU A 113 10.65 -15.88 0.52
CA LEU A 113 10.90 -14.74 1.42
C LEU A 113 9.81 -14.58 2.48
N ALA A 114 8.98 -15.61 2.72
CA ALA A 114 7.89 -15.55 3.68
C ALA A 114 8.38 -15.27 5.12
N GLY A 115 9.48 -15.91 5.52
CA GLY A 115 10.05 -15.72 6.86
C GLY A 115 10.53 -14.29 7.12
N GLU A 116 11.12 -13.65 6.10
CA GLU A 116 11.54 -12.25 6.19
C GLU A 116 10.34 -11.32 6.28
N LEU A 117 9.29 -11.57 5.49
CA LEU A 117 8.07 -10.76 5.49
C LEU A 117 7.34 -10.84 6.83
N GLU A 118 7.25 -12.02 7.44
CA GLU A 118 6.59 -12.26 8.73
C GLU A 118 7.22 -11.51 9.90
N THR A 119 8.45 -11.01 9.76
CA THR A 119 9.08 -10.19 10.80
C THR A 119 8.41 -8.82 10.97
N PHE A 120 7.62 -8.37 9.99
CA PHE A 120 6.90 -7.10 10.03
C PHE A 120 5.45 -7.32 10.46
N PRO A 121 4.99 -6.71 11.58
CA PRO A 121 3.60 -6.83 12.00
C PRO A 121 2.67 -6.07 11.05
N ALA A 122 1.62 -6.72 10.55
CA ALA A 122 0.61 -6.05 9.74
C ALA A 122 -0.26 -5.12 10.61
N PRO A 123 -0.65 -3.93 10.11
CA PRO A 123 -1.63 -3.07 10.75
C PRO A 123 -3.03 -3.70 10.78
N SER A 124 -4.03 -2.92 11.23
CA SER A 124 -5.41 -3.38 11.27
C SER A 124 -5.93 -3.79 9.88
N GLU A 125 -6.81 -4.80 9.85
CA GLU A 125 -7.46 -5.26 8.61
C GLU A 125 -8.11 -4.10 7.83
N ALA A 126 -8.71 -3.13 8.52
CA ALA A 126 -9.34 -2.00 7.86
C ALA A 126 -8.34 -1.14 7.07
N VAL A 127 -7.12 -0.93 7.59
CA VAL A 127 -6.06 -0.21 6.89
C VAL A 127 -5.58 -1.02 5.69
N MET A 128 -5.34 -2.32 5.88
CA MET A 128 -4.86 -3.20 4.80
C MET A 128 -5.87 -3.34 3.66
N ASP A 129 -7.16 -3.49 3.99
CA ASP A 129 -8.25 -3.54 3.01
C ASP A 129 -8.35 -2.22 2.22
N ALA A 130 -8.30 -1.08 2.91
CA ALA A 130 -8.40 0.22 2.26
C ALA A 130 -7.16 0.55 1.40
N LEU A 131 -5.98 0.09 1.79
CA LEU A 131 -4.77 0.20 0.99
C LEU A 131 -4.86 -0.69 -0.26
N ALA A 132 -5.29 -1.95 -0.11
CA ALA A 132 -5.54 -2.84 -1.23
C ALA A 132 -6.63 -2.30 -2.18
N TYR A 133 -7.70 -1.70 -1.63
CA TYR A 133 -8.70 -1.02 -2.43
C TYR A 133 -8.07 0.10 -3.26
N ALA A 134 -7.28 0.97 -2.64
CA ALA A 134 -6.67 2.10 -3.33
C ALA A 134 -5.74 1.65 -4.46
N ASP A 135 -4.88 0.66 -4.21
CA ASP A 135 -3.94 0.12 -5.20
C ASP A 135 -4.66 -0.66 -6.30
N MET A 136 -5.53 -1.63 -5.93
CA MET A 136 -6.16 -2.54 -6.88
C MET A 136 -7.33 -1.94 -7.67
N THR A 137 -7.76 -0.72 -7.34
CA THR A 137 -8.73 0.04 -8.15
C THR A 137 -8.08 1.21 -8.90
N THR A 138 -6.74 1.26 -8.95
CA THR A 138 -5.95 2.22 -9.71
C THR A 138 -5.08 1.49 -10.74
N GLY A 139 -5.26 1.81 -12.01
CA GLY A 139 -4.47 1.23 -13.10
C GLY A 139 -3.02 1.73 -13.14
N PRO A 140 -2.15 1.15 -13.99
CA PRO A 140 -0.73 1.50 -14.07
C PRO A 140 -0.48 2.96 -14.47
N THR A 141 -1.42 3.57 -15.20
CA THR A 141 -1.35 4.99 -15.61
C THR A 141 -2.18 5.90 -14.71
N GLY A 142 -2.56 5.45 -13.50
CA GLY A 142 -3.34 6.20 -12.55
C GLY A 142 -4.86 6.24 -12.81
N ARG A 143 -5.37 5.65 -13.89
CA ARG A 143 -6.81 5.62 -14.16
C ARG A 143 -7.54 4.68 -13.21
N GLY A 144 -8.77 5.05 -12.81
CA GLY A 144 -9.66 4.17 -12.06
C GLY A 144 -10.05 2.95 -12.89
N VAL A 145 -9.97 1.77 -12.28
CA VAL A 145 -10.31 0.48 -12.89
C VAL A 145 -11.07 -0.38 -11.87
N SER A 146 -11.77 -1.43 -12.33
CA SER A 146 -12.27 -2.46 -11.43
C SER A 146 -11.13 -3.33 -10.90
N VAL A 147 -11.33 -3.98 -9.75
CA VAL A 147 -10.33 -4.93 -9.23
C VAL A 147 -10.16 -6.11 -10.17
N GLU A 148 -11.21 -6.54 -10.85
CA GLU A 148 -11.18 -7.60 -11.84
C GLU A 148 -10.32 -7.23 -13.05
N ASP A 149 -10.49 -6.03 -13.61
CA ASP A 149 -9.69 -5.52 -14.72
C ASP A 149 -8.22 -5.35 -14.32
N ARG A 150 -7.97 -4.88 -13.09
CA ARG A 150 -6.61 -4.74 -12.57
C ARG A 150 -5.91 -6.08 -12.43
N LEU A 151 -6.60 -7.09 -11.88
CA LEU A 151 -6.08 -8.45 -11.78
C LEU A 151 -5.79 -9.05 -13.16
N ALA A 152 -6.69 -8.86 -14.13
CA ALA A 152 -6.49 -9.33 -15.50
C ALA A 152 -5.27 -8.66 -16.15
N GLU A 153 -5.11 -7.35 -15.99
CA GLU A 153 -3.97 -6.58 -16.51
C GLU A 153 -2.63 -7.05 -15.92
N ILE A 154 -2.59 -7.32 -14.61
CA ILE A 154 -1.37 -7.84 -13.96
C ILE A 154 -1.03 -9.23 -14.50
N LEU A 155 -2.01 -10.12 -14.62
CA LEU A 155 -1.81 -11.47 -15.17
C LEU A 155 -1.37 -11.46 -16.65
N GLU A 156 -1.82 -10.49 -17.44
CA GLU A 156 -1.37 -10.30 -18.82
C GLU A 156 0.07 -9.78 -18.88
N ARG A 157 0.43 -8.84 -18.00
CA ARG A 157 1.77 -8.22 -17.94
C ARG A 157 2.85 -9.22 -17.55
N TYR A 158 2.55 -10.10 -16.60
CA TYR A 158 3.49 -11.10 -16.08
C TYR A 158 3.13 -12.48 -16.64
N GLY A 159 4.10 -13.16 -17.25
CA GLY A 159 3.90 -14.51 -17.77
C GLY A 159 3.66 -15.56 -16.66
N PRO A 160 3.14 -16.75 -16.99
CA PRO A 160 2.74 -17.78 -16.02
C PRO A 160 3.90 -18.29 -15.15
N ASP A 161 5.14 -18.17 -15.63
CA ASP A 161 6.34 -18.58 -14.89
C ASP A 161 6.86 -17.49 -13.94
N ASP A 162 6.27 -16.29 -13.95
CA ASP A 162 6.65 -15.20 -13.08
C ASP A 162 6.05 -15.40 -11.68
N PRO A 163 6.84 -15.18 -10.60
CA PRO A 163 6.32 -15.24 -9.23
C PRO A 163 5.11 -14.32 -8.99
N VAL A 164 5.08 -13.13 -9.60
CA VAL A 164 3.95 -12.19 -9.50
C VAL A 164 2.68 -12.79 -10.08
N HIS A 165 2.74 -13.43 -11.25
CA HIS A 165 1.57 -14.05 -11.87
C HIS A 165 0.96 -15.13 -10.95
N ARG A 166 1.80 -16.04 -10.44
CA ARG A 166 1.34 -17.10 -9.54
C ARG A 166 0.79 -16.54 -8.24
N ALA A 167 1.45 -15.54 -7.66
CA ALA A 167 1.03 -14.86 -6.45
C ALA A 167 -0.34 -14.18 -6.61
N ILE A 168 -0.52 -13.41 -7.67
CA ILE A 168 -1.80 -12.70 -7.96
C ILE A 168 -2.94 -13.70 -8.20
N GLY A 169 -2.66 -14.82 -8.86
CA GLY A 169 -3.65 -15.89 -9.01
C GLY A 169 -4.16 -16.42 -7.67
N LYS A 170 -3.25 -16.65 -6.71
CA LYS A 170 -3.56 -17.08 -5.34
C LYS A 170 -4.24 -15.97 -4.52
N ALA A 171 -3.78 -14.73 -4.65
CA ALA A 171 -4.27 -13.57 -3.91
C ALA A 171 -5.66 -13.07 -4.35
N ARG A 172 -6.17 -13.51 -5.50
CA ARG A 172 -7.39 -12.99 -6.12
C ARG A 172 -8.58 -12.88 -5.16
N VAL A 173 -8.86 -13.93 -4.42
CA VAL A 173 -10.01 -13.95 -3.49
C VAL A 173 -9.84 -12.94 -2.37
N ASP A 174 -8.64 -12.83 -1.82
CA ASP A 174 -8.31 -11.90 -0.75
C ASP A 174 -8.43 -10.46 -1.22
N LEU A 175 -7.88 -10.14 -2.40
CA LEU A 175 -7.89 -8.80 -2.99
C LEU A 175 -9.32 -8.33 -3.31
N VAL A 176 -10.12 -9.18 -3.96
CA VAL A 176 -11.53 -8.87 -4.23
C VAL A 176 -12.32 -8.70 -2.92
N THR A 177 -12.04 -9.52 -1.91
CA THR A 177 -12.69 -9.43 -0.61
C THR A 177 -12.32 -8.13 0.11
N ALA A 178 -11.05 -7.73 0.10
CA ALA A 178 -10.57 -6.48 0.69
C ALA A 178 -11.24 -5.25 0.05
N VAL A 179 -11.35 -5.25 -1.29
CA VAL A 179 -12.05 -4.20 -2.03
C VAL A 179 -13.52 -4.12 -1.59
N ARG A 180 -14.23 -5.24 -1.58
CA ARG A 180 -15.65 -5.30 -1.17
C ARG A 180 -15.86 -4.87 0.28
N ARG A 181 -15.01 -5.30 1.22
CA ARG A 181 -15.10 -4.87 2.62
C ARG A 181 -14.91 -3.35 2.76
N THR A 182 -14.02 -2.75 1.97
CA THR A 182 -13.84 -1.31 1.94
C THR A 182 -15.07 -0.60 1.41
N GLU A 183 -15.68 -1.08 0.32
CA GLU A 183 -16.93 -0.54 -0.23
C GLU A 183 -18.09 -0.60 0.78
N ILE A 184 -18.23 -1.71 1.51
CA ILE A 184 -19.23 -1.85 2.56
C ILE A 184 -19.02 -0.83 3.67
N ARG A 185 -17.76 -0.63 4.13
CA ARG A 185 -17.45 0.38 5.15
C ARG A 185 -17.74 1.80 4.68
N LEU A 186 -17.48 2.10 3.41
CA LEU A 186 -17.80 3.40 2.81
C LEU A 186 -19.31 3.64 2.78
N ALA A 187 -20.08 2.67 2.29
CA ALA A 187 -21.53 2.77 2.22
C ALA A 187 -22.17 2.95 3.61
N ALA A 188 -21.67 2.25 4.64
CA ALA A 188 -22.13 2.43 6.01
C ALA A 188 -21.90 3.86 6.54
N LYS A 189 -20.71 4.44 6.23
CA LYS A 189 -20.41 5.83 6.62
C LYS A 189 -21.26 6.87 5.92
N ASP A 190 -21.64 6.63 4.67
CA ASP A 190 -22.53 7.53 3.92
C ASP A 190 -23.97 7.47 4.45
N ALA A 191 -24.42 6.31 4.92
CA ALA A 191 -25.73 6.13 5.55
C ALA A 191 -25.83 6.84 6.92
N ASP A 192 -24.74 6.89 7.68
CA ASP A 192 -24.65 7.58 8.98
C ASP A 192 -24.65 9.13 8.87
N HIS A 193 -24.38 9.68 7.68
CA HIS A 193 -24.31 11.13 7.42
C HIS A 193 -25.06 11.48 6.13
N PRO A 194 -26.41 11.32 6.09
CA PRO A 194 -27.20 11.79 4.96
C PRO A 194 -27.04 13.31 4.84
N MET A 195 -26.69 13.77 3.61
CA MET A 195 -26.57 15.21 3.29
C MET A 195 -27.87 15.96 3.51
#